data_130b98667e7c03f40becc7a5c946131d
#
_entry.id   130b98667e7c03f40becc7a5c946131d
#
_cell.length_a   1.000
_cell.length_b   1.000
_cell.length_c   1.000
_cell.angle_alpha   90.00
_cell.angle_beta   90.00
_cell.angle_gamma   90.00
#
_symmetry.space_group_name_H-M   'P 1'
#
loop_
_entity.id
_entity.type
_entity.pdbx_description
1 polymer ?
#
loop_
_entity_poly.entity_id
_entity_poly.type
_entity_poly.pdbx_seq_one_letter_code
_entity_poly.pdbx_strand_id
1 'polypeptide(L)'
;MKPFLKVAVVAGGYMAAFLLASAVVAIRIANTSGPDAQASSGMYAAGDAMLFVAVFGVSALVPTGAGLFFLRPYRRFWTVLSALSLAVAVTGVTAAILFAVGRHATASPLAIWAGLSVLRILVAPLFALAFLVCTIFSPHRSPRFAFLAATVMEAAVSAYGGFVWFVPLYFHRP
;
A
#
# COMPACT_ATOMS: atom_id res chain seq x y z
N MET A 1 0.08 7.25 -30.59
CA MET A 1 1.22 7.85 -29.86
C MET A 1 2.46 6.97 -29.99
N LYS A 2 3.62 7.55 -30.29
CA LYS A 2 4.91 6.81 -30.35
C LYS A 2 5.22 6.20 -28.96
N PRO A 3 5.81 5.00 -28.85
CA PRO A 3 6.06 4.34 -27.57
C PRO A 3 6.87 5.20 -26.59
N PHE A 4 7.85 5.92 -27.10
CA PHE A 4 8.66 6.86 -26.30
C PHE A 4 7.81 7.94 -25.60
N LEU A 5 6.80 8.50 -26.28
CA LEU A 5 5.95 9.55 -25.72
C LEU A 5 5.08 9.01 -24.57
N LYS A 6 4.63 7.74 -24.63
CA LYS A 6 3.90 7.10 -23.54
C LYS A 6 4.75 6.96 -22.28
N VAL A 7 6.00 6.53 -22.46
CA VAL A 7 6.97 6.39 -21.36
C VAL A 7 7.28 7.76 -20.77
N ALA A 8 7.51 8.79 -21.62
CA ALA A 8 7.80 10.15 -21.17
C ALA A 8 6.65 10.75 -20.36
N VAL A 9 5.38 10.53 -20.76
CA VAL A 9 4.20 10.99 -20.01
C VAL A 9 4.11 10.34 -18.63
N VAL A 10 4.33 9.03 -18.54
CA VAL A 10 4.27 8.31 -17.26
C VAL A 10 5.43 8.74 -16.36
N ALA A 11 6.66 8.79 -16.90
CA ALA A 11 7.84 9.21 -16.13
C ALA A 11 7.73 10.66 -15.66
N GLY A 12 7.28 11.57 -16.54
CA GLY A 12 7.02 12.98 -16.19
C GLY A 12 5.94 13.12 -15.12
N GLY A 13 4.90 12.29 -15.17
CA GLY A 13 3.86 12.25 -14.14
C GLY A 13 4.39 11.82 -12.76
N TYR A 14 5.25 10.80 -12.70
CA TYR A 14 5.90 10.40 -11.45
C TYR A 14 6.87 11.46 -10.93
N MET A 15 7.61 12.11 -11.81
CA MET A 15 8.49 13.24 -11.44
C MET A 15 7.68 14.40 -10.85
N ALA A 16 6.56 14.75 -11.48
CA ALA A 16 5.67 15.79 -10.95
C ALA A 16 5.08 15.40 -9.58
N ALA A 17 4.67 14.15 -9.40
CA ALA A 17 4.18 13.63 -8.11
C ALA A 17 5.26 13.69 -7.01
N PHE A 18 6.50 13.35 -7.36
CA PHE A 18 7.65 13.45 -6.45
C PHE A 18 7.95 14.88 -6.04
N LEU A 19 7.98 15.80 -7.01
CA LEU A 19 8.22 17.23 -6.76
C LEU A 19 7.10 17.83 -5.90
N LEU A 20 5.85 17.47 -6.15
CA LEU A 20 4.71 17.91 -5.35
C LEU A 20 4.84 17.42 -3.89
N ALA A 21 5.13 16.15 -3.68
CA ALA A 21 5.32 15.60 -2.34
C ALA A 21 6.48 16.26 -1.59
N SER A 22 7.61 16.48 -2.30
CA SER A 22 8.78 17.17 -1.74
C SER A 22 8.46 18.61 -1.36
N ALA A 23 7.69 19.33 -2.19
CA ALA A 23 7.29 20.73 -1.94
C ALA A 23 6.38 20.80 -0.70
N VAL A 24 5.40 19.90 -0.56
CA VAL A 24 4.49 19.87 0.60
C VAL A 24 5.27 19.63 1.89
N VAL A 25 6.23 18.69 1.89
CA VAL A 25 7.08 18.42 3.05
C VAL A 25 7.98 19.61 3.36
N ALA A 26 8.59 20.23 2.35
CA ALA A 26 9.45 21.41 2.54
C ALA A 26 8.67 22.59 3.16
N ILE A 27 7.43 22.84 2.71
CA ILE A 27 6.55 23.85 3.29
C ILE A 27 6.25 23.55 4.77
N ARG A 28 5.96 22.28 5.09
CA ARG A 28 5.72 21.85 6.47
C ARG A 28 6.95 22.07 7.33
N ILE A 29 8.14 21.64 6.89
CA ILE A 29 9.40 21.83 7.62
C ILE A 29 9.66 23.32 7.86
N ALA A 30 9.47 24.18 6.87
CA ALA A 30 9.65 25.62 6.99
C ALA A 30 8.71 26.26 8.04
N ASN A 31 7.50 25.70 8.22
CA ASN A 31 6.53 26.20 9.18
C ASN A 31 6.62 25.53 10.57
N THR A 32 7.49 24.53 10.75
CA THR A 32 7.63 23.74 11.98
C THR A 32 8.99 23.99 12.63
N SER A 33 9.51 25.21 12.59
CA SER A 33 10.77 25.59 13.21
C SER A 33 10.54 26.08 14.67
N GLY A 34 11.14 25.38 15.65
CA GLY A 34 11.05 25.77 17.07
C GLY A 34 11.87 24.85 17.98
N PRO A 35 12.06 25.23 19.27
CA PRO A 35 12.79 24.41 20.25
C PRO A 35 12.22 22.98 20.39
N ASP A 36 10.89 22.83 20.33
CA ASP A 36 10.20 21.57 20.46
C ASP A 36 10.48 20.64 19.24
N ALA A 37 10.64 21.22 18.04
CA ALA A 37 11.01 20.50 16.85
C ALA A 37 12.42 19.90 16.92
N GLN A 38 13.35 20.59 17.60
CA GLN A 38 14.71 20.08 17.85
C GLN A 38 14.71 18.96 18.88
N ALA A 39 13.97 19.12 19.98
CA ALA A 39 13.86 18.11 21.02
C ALA A 39 13.21 16.80 20.54
N SER A 40 12.29 16.87 19.58
CA SER A 40 11.53 15.73 19.04
C SER A 40 11.83 15.43 17.57
N SER A 41 13.05 15.72 17.10
CA SER A 41 13.45 15.67 15.69
C SER A 41 13.13 14.33 14.99
N GLY A 42 13.30 13.19 15.67
CA GLY A 42 12.98 11.87 15.14
C GLY A 42 11.48 11.67 14.87
N MET A 43 10.61 12.18 15.74
CA MET A 43 9.16 12.09 15.55
C MET A 43 8.69 12.98 14.39
N TYR A 44 9.25 14.19 14.26
CA TYR A 44 8.97 15.08 13.15
C TYR A 44 9.44 14.47 11.81
N ALA A 45 10.65 13.90 11.78
CA ALA A 45 11.16 13.24 10.58
C ALA A 45 10.29 12.04 10.14
N ALA A 46 9.81 11.24 11.09
CA ALA A 46 8.86 10.16 10.80
C ALA A 46 7.53 10.70 10.25
N GLY A 47 7.00 11.77 10.82
CA GLY A 47 5.80 12.45 10.34
C GLY A 47 5.96 13.02 8.93
N ASP A 48 7.14 13.60 8.62
CA ASP A 48 7.46 14.13 7.30
C ASP A 48 7.56 13.02 6.25
N ALA A 49 8.18 11.89 6.62
CA ALA A 49 8.23 10.72 5.75
C ALA A 49 6.83 10.15 5.46
N MET A 50 5.95 10.06 6.46
CA MET A 50 4.56 9.64 6.28
C MET A 50 3.78 10.61 5.39
N LEU A 51 3.94 11.92 5.58
CA LEU A 51 3.31 12.94 4.75
C LEU A 51 3.79 12.83 3.30
N PHE A 52 5.11 12.67 3.09
CA PHE A 52 5.68 12.44 1.77
C PHE A 52 5.05 11.24 1.07
N VAL A 53 5.02 10.08 1.76
CA VAL A 53 4.44 8.85 1.20
C VAL A 53 2.96 9.01 0.88
N ALA A 54 2.20 9.69 1.73
CA ALA A 54 0.77 9.94 1.51
C ALA A 54 0.53 10.83 0.29
N VAL A 55 1.22 11.97 0.20
CA VAL A 55 1.07 12.92 -0.93
C VAL A 55 1.57 12.30 -2.22
N PHE A 56 2.75 11.65 -2.19
CA PHE A 56 3.30 10.95 -3.35
C PHE A 56 2.36 9.82 -3.80
N GLY A 57 1.86 8.99 -2.88
CA GLY A 57 0.97 7.87 -3.17
C GLY A 57 -0.31 8.32 -3.87
N VAL A 58 -0.96 9.37 -3.37
CA VAL A 58 -2.17 9.93 -3.98
C VAL A 58 -1.87 10.52 -5.36
N SER A 59 -0.80 11.32 -5.47
CA SER A 59 -0.42 11.97 -6.73
C SER A 59 0.03 10.96 -7.80
N ALA A 60 0.70 9.88 -7.39
CA ALA A 60 1.17 8.81 -8.27
C ALA A 60 0.03 7.96 -8.86
N LEU A 61 -1.20 8.05 -8.34
CA LEU A 61 -2.36 7.35 -8.93
C LEU A 61 -2.60 7.76 -10.38
N VAL A 62 -2.36 9.03 -10.71
CA VAL A 62 -2.56 9.57 -12.07
C VAL A 62 -1.58 8.93 -13.08
N PRO A 63 -0.26 9.01 -12.90
CA PRO A 63 0.68 8.38 -13.82
C PRO A 63 0.58 6.85 -13.80
N THR A 64 0.24 6.23 -12.66
CA THR A 64 -0.04 4.78 -12.58
C THR A 64 -1.24 4.40 -13.46
N GLY A 65 -2.36 5.13 -13.35
CA GLY A 65 -3.54 4.92 -14.18
C GLY A 65 -3.25 5.09 -15.67
N ALA A 66 -2.49 6.13 -16.03
CA ALA A 66 -2.04 6.35 -17.42
C ALA A 66 -1.16 5.19 -17.92
N GLY A 67 -0.21 4.72 -17.11
CA GLY A 67 0.62 3.56 -17.42
C GLY A 67 -0.19 2.30 -17.66
N LEU A 68 -1.13 1.98 -16.75
CA LEU A 68 -2.03 0.84 -16.89
C LEU A 68 -2.92 0.95 -18.13
N PHE A 69 -3.41 2.17 -18.45
CA PHE A 69 -4.17 2.42 -19.67
C PHE A 69 -3.35 2.15 -20.93
N PHE A 70 -2.08 2.58 -20.99
CA PHE A 70 -1.19 2.31 -22.11
C PHE A 70 -0.81 0.83 -22.24
N LEU A 71 -0.84 0.08 -21.14
CA LEU A 71 -0.55 -1.36 -21.10
C LEU A 71 -1.78 -2.24 -21.40
N ARG A 72 -2.95 -1.64 -21.60
CA ARG A 72 -4.20 -2.38 -21.93
C ARG A 72 -4.05 -3.40 -23.07
N PRO A 73 -3.37 -3.12 -24.21
CA PRO A 73 -3.27 -4.07 -25.31
C PRO A 73 -2.39 -5.29 -25.03
N TYR A 74 -1.58 -5.25 -23.96
CA TYR A 74 -0.61 -6.31 -23.68
C TYR A 74 -1.20 -7.40 -22.77
N ARG A 75 -1.85 -8.40 -23.35
CA ARG A 75 -2.50 -9.49 -22.60
C ARG A 75 -1.55 -10.24 -21.66
N ARG A 76 -0.31 -10.51 -22.08
CA ARG A 76 0.70 -11.20 -21.26
C ARG A 76 1.03 -10.42 -19.98
N PHE A 77 1.15 -9.11 -20.09
CA PHE A 77 1.36 -8.24 -18.92
C PHE A 77 0.27 -8.43 -17.86
N TRP A 78 -1.01 -8.40 -18.26
CA TRP A 78 -2.15 -8.55 -17.35
C TRP A 78 -2.22 -9.93 -16.72
N THR A 79 -1.86 -10.99 -17.47
CA THR A 79 -1.82 -12.36 -16.96
C THR A 79 -0.72 -12.51 -15.90
N VAL A 80 0.49 -12.02 -16.16
CA VAL A 80 1.60 -12.08 -15.20
C VAL A 80 1.29 -11.24 -13.97
N LEU A 81 0.81 -10.01 -14.16
CA LEU A 81 0.49 -9.12 -13.06
C LEU A 81 -0.61 -9.70 -12.16
N SER A 82 -1.64 -10.32 -12.74
CA SER A 82 -2.71 -10.96 -11.97
C SER A 82 -2.23 -12.18 -11.18
N ALA A 83 -1.31 -12.97 -11.73
CA ALA A 83 -0.69 -14.10 -11.02
C ALA A 83 0.15 -13.60 -9.84
N LEU A 84 0.97 -12.55 -10.05
CA LEU A 84 1.75 -11.91 -8.98
C LEU A 84 0.85 -11.32 -7.89
N SER A 85 -0.25 -10.68 -8.26
CA SER A 85 -1.22 -10.12 -7.31
C SER A 85 -1.85 -11.19 -6.44
N LEU A 86 -2.22 -12.34 -7.01
CA LEU A 86 -2.73 -13.49 -6.25
C LEU A 86 -1.66 -14.05 -5.31
N ALA A 87 -0.42 -14.20 -5.79
CA ALA A 87 0.68 -14.66 -4.95
C ALA A 87 0.91 -13.73 -3.74
N VAL A 88 0.89 -12.41 -3.98
CA VAL A 88 0.98 -11.40 -2.91
C VAL A 88 -0.21 -11.50 -1.96
N ALA A 89 -1.43 -11.64 -2.45
CA ALA A 89 -2.62 -11.77 -1.61
C ALA A 89 -2.58 -13.03 -0.74
N VAL A 90 -2.06 -14.15 -1.25
CA VAL A 90 -1.83 -15.38 -0.46
C VAL A 90 -0.87 -15.11 0.70
N THR A 91 0.21 -14.33 0.51
CA THR A 91 1.11 -13.96 1.62
C THR A 91 0.39 -13.15 2.69
N GLY A 92 -0.58 -12.30 2.32
CA GLY A 92 -1.41 -11.55 3.27
C GLY A 92 -2.27 -12.47 4.14
N VAL A 93 -2.96 -13.42 3.51
CA VAL A 93 -3.76 -14.43 4.24
C VAL A 93 -2.87 -15.28 5.14
N THR A 94 -1.72 -15.73 4.65
CA THR A 94 -0.74 -16.48 5.45
C THR A 94 -0.29 -15.68 6.66
N ALA A 95 0.00 -14.38 6.49
CA ALA A 95 0.38 -13.49 7.58
C ALA A 95 -0.74 -13.35 8.62
N ALA A 96 -1.99 -13.23 8.19
CA ALA A 96 -3.14 -13.17 9.11
C ALA A 96 -3.30 -14.45 9.92
N ILE A 97 -3.11 -15.62 9.30
CA ILE A 97 -3.16 -16.93 9.98
C ILE A 97 -2.01 -17.06 10.98
N LEU A 98 -0.76 -16.73 10.57
CA LEU A 98 0.40 -16.78 11.46
C LEU A 98 0.24 -15.85 12.65
N PHE A 99 -0.30 -14.66 12.44
CA PHE A 99 -0.61 -13.74 13.52
C PHE A 99 -1.70 -14.28 14.45
N ALA A 100 -2.79 -14.84 13.92
CA ALA A 100 -3.87 -15.39 14.70
C ALA A 100 -3.41 -16.55 15.61
N VAL A 101 -2.55 -17.43 15.09
CA VAL A 101 -2.01 -18.58 15.85
C VAL A 101 -0.88 -18.16 16.79
N GLY A 102 0.02 -17.27 16.33
CA GLY A 102 1.25 -16.94 17.05
C GLY A 102 1.09 -15.87 18.13
N ARG A 103 0.03 -15.06 18.13
CA ARG A 103 -0.16 -13.95 19.10
C ARG A 103 -0.31 -14.43 20.55
N HIS A 104 -0.68 -15.69 20.77
CA HIS A 104 -0.80 -16.29 22.09
C HIS A 104 0.40 -17.16 22.46
N ALA A 105 1.36 -17.37 21.55
CA ALA A 105 2.54 -18.17 21.78
C ALA A 105 3.63 -17.32 22.46
N THR A 106 4.03 -17.73 23.65
CA THR A 106 5.14 -17.10 24.40
C THR A 106 6.45 -17.84 24.09
N ALA A 107 7.52 -17.09 23.80
CA ALA A 107 8.89 -17.58 23.62
C ALA A 107 9.09 -18.71 22.58
N SER A 108 8.28 -18.73 21.52
CA SER A 108 8.42 -19.68 20.41
C SER A 108 8.79 -18.97 19.10
N PRO A 109 9.38 -19.67 18.12
CA PRO A 109 9.63 -19.11 16.78
C PRO A 109 8.37 -18.53 16.14
N LEU A 110 7.19 -19.07 16.46
CA LEU A 110 5.89 -18.56 15.99
C LEU A 110 5.61 -17.13 16.46
N ALA A 111 6.05 -16.74 17.64
CA ALA A 111 5.90 -15.37 18.15
C ALA A 111 6.68 -14.36 17.28
N ILE A 112 7.87 -14.72 16.81
CA ILE A 112 8.68 -13.88 15.91
C ILE A 112 7.95 -13.71 14.58
N TRP A 113 7.46 -14.80 13.98
CA TRP A 113 6.71 -14.75 12.72
C TRP A 113 5.40 -13.97 12.86
N ALA A 114 4.71 -14.10 13.99
CA ALA A 114 3.54 -13.28 14.28
C ALA A 114 3.87 -11.78 14.32
N GLY A 115 5.00 -11.40 14.95
CA GLY A 115 5.47 -10.01 14.96
C GLY A 115 5.75 -9.46 13.56
N LEU A 116 6.45 -10.22 12.71
CA LEU A 116 6.73 -9.84 11.32
C LEU A 116 5.45 -9.75 10.49
N SER A 117 4.45 -10.59 10.80
CA SER A 117 3.16 -10.59 10.11
C SER A 117 2.36 -9.29 10.33
N VAL A 118 2.59 -8.57 11.43
CA VAL A 118 1.93 -7.29 11.72
C VAL A 118 2.20 -6.26 10.60
N LEU A 119 3.45 -6.13 10.16
CA LEU A 119 3.80 -5.22 9.07
C LEU A 119 3.09 -5.59 7.77
N ARG A 120 2.98 -6.89 7.47
CA ARG A 120 2.29 -7.37 6.27
C ARG A 120 0.78 -7.08 6.33
N ILE A 121 0.14 -7.21 7.50
CA ILE A 121 -1.27 -6.89 7.71
C ILE A 121 -1.51 -5.39 7.60
N LEU A 122 -0.61 -4.54 8.14
CA LEU A 122 -0.71 -3.08 8.05
C LEU A 122 -0.67 -2.57 6.61
N VAL A 123 0.06 -3.24 5.72
CA VAL A 123 0.17 -2.84 4.31
C VAL A 123 -0.97 -3.40 3.45
N ALA A 124 -1.77 -4.34 3.97
CA ALA A 124 -2.87 -4.97 3.24
C ALA A 124 -3.88 -3.97 2.63
N PRO A 125 -4.31 -2.87 3.29
CA PRO A 125 -5.20 -1.89 2.68
C PRO A 125 -4.64 -1.25 1.41
N LEU A 126 -3.32 -1.00 1.37
CA LEU A 126 -2.65 -0.44 0.19
C LEU A 126 -2.66 -1.42 -0.98
N PHE A 127 -2.41 -2.71 -0.71
CA PHE A 127 -2.51 -3.75 -1.74
C PHE A 127 -3.94 -3.93 -2.22
N ALA A 128 -4.93 -3.89 -1.32
CA ALA A 128 -6.34 -3.96 -1.69
C ALA A 128 -6.72 -2.84 -2.68
N LEU A 129 -6.30 -1.59 -2.40
CA LEU A 129 -6.51 -0.45 -3.29
C LEU A 129 -5.78 -0.62 -4.63
N ALA A 130 -4.52 -1.05 -4.61
CA ALA A 130 -3.73 -1.27 -5.83
C ALA A 130 -4.38 -2.34 -6.73
N PHE A 131 -4.83 -3.46 -6.16
CA PHE A 131 -5.50 -4.52 -6.91
C PHE A 131 -6.88 -4.09 -7.41
N LEU A 132 -7.61 -3.27 -6.64
CA LEU A 132 -8.87 -2.66 -7.07
C LEU A 132 -8.65 -1.78 -8.31
N VAL A 133 -7.63 -0.93 -8.30
CA VAL A 133 -7.24 -0.12 -9.46
C VAL A 133 -6.92 -1.01 -10.65
N CYS A 134 -6.11 -2.07 -10.47
CA CYS A 134 -5.82 -3.03 -11.52
C CYS A 134 -7.09 -3.72 -12.06
N THR A 135 -8.07 -4.02 -11.19
CA THR A 135 -9.37 -4.59 -11.58
C THR A 135 -10.12 -3.65 -12.53
N ILE A 136 -10.14 -2.35 -12.24
CA ILE A 136 -10.83 -1.33 -13.05
C ILE A 136 -10.16 -1.18 -14.42
N PHE A 137 -8.83 -1.15 -14.47
CA PHE A 137 -8.08 -0.94 -15.71
C PHE A 137 -7.89 -2.22 -16.55
N SER A 138 -8.08 -3.41 -15.98
CA SER A 138 -7.91 -4.69 -16.69
C SER A 138 -8.94 -4.87 -17.81
N PRO A 139 -8.49 -5.02 -19.09
CA PRO A 139 -9.39 -5.17 -20.22
C PRO A 139 -9.95 -6.59 -20.39
N HIS A 140 -9.34 -7.59 -19.75
CA HIS A 140 -9.68 -9.00 -19.92
C HIS A 140 -10.40 -9.57 -18.71
N ARG A 141 -11.42 -10.41 -18.93
CA ARG A 141 -12.24 -10.99 -17.86
C ARG A 141 -11.41 -11.83 -16.88
N SER A 142 -10.55 -12.73 -17.40
CA SER A 142 -9.76 -13.63 -16.52
C SER A 142 -8.83 -12.89 -15.55
N PRO A 143 -7.91 -12.00 -15.99
CA PRO A 143 -7.11 -11.19 -15.06
C PRO A 143 -7.96 -10.33 -14.13
N ARG A 144 -9.09 -9.80 -14.60
CA ARG A 144 -9.99 -8.97 -13.81
C ARG A 144 -10.56 -9.73 -12.60
N PHE A 145 -10.99 -10.98 -12.80
CA PHE A 145 -11.47 -11.83 -11.69
C PHE A 145 -10.33 -12.16 -10.71
N ALA A 146 -9.12 -12.40 -11.20
CA ALA A 146 -7.97 -12.65 -10.35
C ALA A 146 -7.61 -11.43 -9.48
N PHE A 147 -7.61 -10.22 -10.04
CA PHE A 147 -7.43 -8.99 -9.27
C PHE A 147 -8.54 -8.76 -8.27
N LEU A 148 -9.79 -9.03 -8.66
CA LEU A 148 -10.93 -8.92 -7.74
C LEU A 148 -10.78 -9.88 -6.55
N ALA A 149 -10.40 -11.13 -6.81
CA ALA A 149 -10.13 -12.11 -5.76
C ALA A 149 -9.00 -11.65 -4.83
N ALA A 150 -7.88 -11.17 -5.40
CA ALA A 150 -6.78 -10.60 -4.62
C ALA A 150 -7.23 -9.39 -3.78
N THR A 151 -8.06 -8.50 -4.33
CA THR A 151 -8.64 -7.36 -3.61
C THR A 151 -9.48 -7.82 -2.42
N VAL A 152 -10.35 -8.81 -2.62
CA VAL A 152 -11.20 -9.35 -1.55
C VAL A 152 -10.36 -10.01 -0.45
N MET A 153 -9.31 -10.76 -0.81
CA MET A 153 -8.40 -11.37 0.16
C MET A 153 -7.69 -10.30 0.99
N GLU A 154 -7.13 -9.25 0.38
CA GLU A 154 -6.44 -8.17 1.11
C GLU A 154 -7.41 -7.32 1.93
N ALA A 155 -8.63 -7.08 1.45
CA ALA A 155 -9.67 -6.40 2.22
C ALA A 155 -10.09 -7.22 3.46
N ALA A 156 -10.19 -8.54 3.34
CA ALA A 156 -10.46 -9.42 4.47
C ALA A 156 -9.32 -9.41 5.51
N VAL A 157 -8.06 -9.43 5.05
CA VAL A 157 -6.87 -9.30 5.92
C VAL A 157 -6.88 -7.93 6.64
N SER A 158 -7.21 -6.86 5.93
CA SER A 158 -7.31 -5.50 6.49
C SER A 158 -8.42 -5.41 7.54
N ALA A 159 -9.59 -5.98 7.24
CA ALA A 159 -10.72 -6.02 8.17
C ALA A 159 -10.38 -6.84 9.43
N TYR A 160 -9.71 -7.98 9.26
CA TYR A 160 -9.22 -8.79 10.39
C TYR A 160 -8.26 -7.99 11.28
N GLY A 161 -7.25 -7.32 10.71
CA GLY A 161 -6.32 -6.47 11.45
C GLY A 161 -7.04 -5.35 12.19
N GLY A 162 -7.94 -4.65 11.49
CA GLY A 162 -8.78 -3.61 12.08
C GLY A 162 -9.59 -4.12 13.26
N PHE A 163 -10.26 -5.26 13.10
CA PHE A 163 -11.03 -5.89 14.17
C PHE A 163 -10.17 -6.23 15.39
N VAL A 164 -9.03 -6.89 15.19
CA VAL A 164 -8.17 -7.35 16.29
C VAL A 164 -7.53 -6.18 17.06
N TRP A 165 -7.20 -5.08 16.38
CA TRP A 165 -6.48 -3.97 17.02
C TRP A 165 -7.40 -2.89 17.58
N PHE A 166 -8.53 -2.61 16.93
CA PHE A 166 -9.40 -1.51 17.34
C PHE A 166 -10.55 -1.94 18.24
N VAL A 167 -11.12 -3.13 18.07
CA VAL A 167 -12.25 -3.59 18.90
C VAL A 167 -11.91 -3.59 20.40
N PRO A 168 -10.74 -4.08 20.87
CA PRO A 168 -10.40 -4.04 22.28
C PRO A 168 -10.34 -2.64 22.88
N LEU A 169 -9.98 -1.62 22.07
CA LEU A 169 -9.90 -0.24 22.52
C LEU A 169 -11.27 0.36 22.86
N TYR A 170 -12.34 -0.14 22.22
CA TYR A 170 -13.71 0.36 22.46
C TYR A 170 -14.43 -0.40 23.57
N PHE A 171 -14.11 -1.68 23.77
CA PHE A 171 -14.83 -2.55 24.72
C PHE A 171 -14.12 -2.69 26.08
N HIS A 172 -12.86 -2.27 26.22
CA HIS A 172 -12.11 -2.28 27.47
C HIS A 172 -11.92 -0.85 28.05
N ARG A 173 -12.93 0.01 27.93
CA ARG A 173 -12.95 1.23 28.76
C ARG A 173 -13.37 0.80 30.17
N PRO A 174 -12.51 1.05 31.20
CA PRO A 174 -12.88 0.83 32.60
C PRO A 174 -14.03 1.71 33.03
#